data_f7c71c911391a083517dcc3d53efaf56
#
_entry.id   f7c71c911391a083517dcc3d53efaf56
#
_cell.length_a   1.000
_cell.length_b   1.000
_cell.length_c   1.000
_cell.angle_alpha   90.00
_cell.angle_beta   90.00
_cell.angle_gamma   90.00
#
_symmetry.space_group_name_H-M   'P 1'
#
loop_
_entity.id
_entity.type
_entity.pdbx_description
1 polymer ?
#
loop_
_entity_poly.entity_id
_entity_poly.type
_entity_poly.pdbx_seq_one_letter_code
_entity_poly.pdbx_strand_id
1 'polypeptide(L)'
;QLLAGKLTKGGQQTHLMLWKPPQSKGSVVIVHGYLDHTGLYGHLIKQLLERQLTVVCFDLIGHGLSSGEPASIDSFDQYVEQLNLVLEASADLCPAPLHGIGQSTGGAILLKQLFDQDDGRDHRFVSLNLLAPLVQPRKWKIDRWLFKLTRPFRPTMNRVFRENSQDKEFLHFVRHMDPFQPHRLPAAWVSAMAEWVVEIGQYPENPFAINVIQGDQDSTVDWQHNINVLQSKFPNMGLHIIQQAGHHLVNEASGLREEI
;
A
#
# COMPACT_ATOMS: atom_id res chain seq x y z
N GLN A 1 -13.30 -20.70 0.09
CA GLN A 1 -12.36 -21.19 -0.93
C GLN A 1 -11.13 -20.28 -0.92
N LEU A 2 -9.94 -20.88 -1.02
CA LEU A 2 -8.68 -20.17 -1.24
C LEU A 2 -8.17 -20.55 -2.65
N LEU A 3 -7.82 -19.55 -3.44
CA LEU A 3 -7.09 -19.66 -4.69
C LEU A 3 -5.76 -18.94 -4.54
N ALA A 4 -4.69 -19.55 -4.96
CA ALA A 4 -3.37 -18.93 -5.01
C ALA A 4 -2.74 -19.24 -6.37
N GLY A 5 -2.06 -18.26 -6.94
CA GLY A 5 -1.49 -18.41 -8.27
C GLY A 5 -0.50 -17.32 -8.62
N LYS A 6 -0.04 -17.39 -9.87
CA LYS A 6 0.86 -16.39 -10.45
C LYS A 6 0.28 -15.90 -11.77
N LEU A 7 0.25 -14.58 -11.92
CA LEU A 7 -0.01 -13.93 -13.21
C LEU A 7 1.33 -13.62 -13.86
N THR A 8 1.42 -13.81 -15.17
CA THR A 8 2.65 -13.50 -15.92
C THR A 8 2.33 -12.53 -17.05
N LYS A 9 3.03 -11.40 -17.09
CA LYS A 9 2.96 -10.40 -18.16
C LYS A 9 4.36 -9.88 -18.46
N GLY A 10 4.79 -9.95 -19.72
CA GLY A 10 6.12 -9.45 -20.12
C GLY A 10 7.30 -10.09 -19.39
N GLY A 11 7.19 -11.36 -18.95
CA GLY A 11 8.20 -12.03 -18.13
C GLY A 11 8.15 -11.73 -16.63
N GLN A 12 7.38 -10.72 -16.21
CA GLN A 12 7.14 -10.40 -14.81
C GLN A 12 6.07 -11.33 -14.23
N GLN A 13 6.35 -11.92 -13.06
CA GLN A 13 5.41 -12.76 -12.33
C GLN A 13 4.87 -12.02 -11.10
N THR A 14 3.55 -11.96 -10.98
CA THR A 14 2.84 -11.45 -9.81
C THR A 14 2.21 -12.61 -9.05
N HIS A 15 2.61 -12.81 -7.81
CA HIS A 15 1.94 -13.75 -6.91
C HIS A 15 0.68 -13.10 -6.34
N LEU A 16 -0.45 -13.81 -6.41
CA LEU A 16 -1.70 -13.34 -5.80
C LEU A 16 -2.41 -14.46 -5.07
N MET A 17 -3.20 -14.07 -4.08
CA MET A 17 -4.08 -14.93 -3.31
C MET A 17 -5.49 -14.34 -3.29
N LEU A 18 -6.49 -15.19 -3.43
CA LEU A 18 -7.89 -14.83 -3.38
C LEU A 18 -8.61 -15.74 -2.41
N TRP A 19 -9.27 -15.15 -1.43
CA TRP A 19 -10.14 -15.83 -0.47
C TRP A 19 -11.58 -15.49 -0.76
N LYS A 20 -12.41 -16.52 -1.00
CA LYS A 20 -13.84 -16.37 -1.31
C LYS A 20 -14.67 -17.07 -0.24
N PRO A 21 -15.49 -16.32 0.54
CA PRO A 21 -16.46 -16.90 1.45
C PRO A 21 -17.58 -17.61 0.66
N PRO A 22 -18.36 -18.51 1.31
CA PRO A 22 -19.46 -19.21 0.64
C PRO A 22 -20.53 -18.26 0.05
N GLN A 23 -20.77 -17.14 0.73
CA GLN A 23 -21.64 -16.07 0.25
C GLN A 23 -20.86 -14.77 0.35
N SER A 24 -20.59 -14.15 -0.79
CA SER A 24 -19.86 -12.89 -0.84
C SER A 24 -20.81 -11.72 -1.06
N LYS A 25 -20.68 -10.68 -0.25
CA LYS A 25 -21.47 -9.43 -0.33
C LYS A 25 -20.77 -8.34 -1.15
N GLY A 26 -19.57 -8.59 -1.60
CA GLY A 26 -18.70 -7.66 -2.32
C GLY A 26 -17.25 -8.14 -2.27
N SER A 27 -16.34 -7.33 -2.76
CA SER A 27 -14.93 -7.69 -2.84
C SER A 27 -14.02 -6.58 -2.36
N VAL A 28 -12.84 -6.97 -1.87
CA VAL A 28 -11.79 -6.05 -1.45
C VAL A 28 -10.47 -6.48 -2.08
N VAL A 29 -9.78 -5.52 -2.70
CA VAL A 29 -8.39 -5.68 -3.11
C VAL A 29 -7.50 -4.99 -2.09
N ILE A 30 -6.56 -5.73 -1.50
CA ILE A 30 -5.57 -5.22 -0.56
C ILE A 30 -4.26 -4.98 -1.31
N VAL A 31 -3.73 -3.76 -1.20
CA VAL A 31 -2.40 -3.39 -1.72
C VAL A 31 -1.50 -3.09 -0.53
N HIS A 32 -0.49 -3.92 -0.34
CA HIS A 32 0.42 -3.83 0.80
C HIS A 32 1.41 -2.66 0.71
N GLY A 33 2.07 -2.33 1.82
CA GLY A 33 3.07 -1.29 1.91
C GLY A 33 4.44 -1.70 1.36
N TYR A 34 5.34 -0.73 1.23
CA TYR A 34 6.73 -0.98 0.87
C TYR A 34 7.43 -1.83 1.94
N LEU A 35 8.17 -2.84 1.52
CA LEU A 35 8.84 -3.85 2.34
C LEU A 35 7.88 -4.82 3.07
N ASP A 36 6.61 -4.81 2.70
CA ASP A 36 5.62 -5.77 3.14
C ASP A 36 5.44 -6.92 2.12
N HIS A 37 4.54 -7.82 2.41
CA HIS A 37 4.02 -8.85 1.52
C HIS A 37 2.66 -9.36 2.04
N THR A 38 1.92 -10.08 1.21
CA THR A 38 0.57 -10.61 1.52
C THR A 38 0.50 -11.33 2.86
N GLY A 39 1.55 -12.07 3.23
CA GLY A 39 1.58 -12.86 4.48
C GLY A 39 1.46 -12.02 5.76
N LEU A 40 1.73 -10.71 5.70
CA LEU A 40 1.61 -9.81 6.86
C LEU A 40 0.17 -9.32 7.09
N TYR A 41 -0.77 -9.59 6.18
CA TYR A 41 -2.13 -9.04 6.21
C TYR A 41 -3.18 -10.01 6.77
N GLY A 42 -2.75 -11.09 7.42
CA GLY A 42 -3.63 -12.16 7.91
C GLY A 42 -4.77 -11.69 8.82
N HIS A 43 -4.53 -10.74 9.72
CA HIS A 43 -5.56 -10.16 10.59
C HIS A 43 -6.66 -9.45 9.80
N LEU A 44 -6.27 -8.56 8.89
CA LEU A 44 -7.20 -7.81 8.05
C LEU A 44 -8.00 -8.74 7.12
N ILE A 45 -7.30 -9.69 6.47
CA ILE A 45 -7.95 -10.70 5.61
C ILE A 45 -9.03 -11.47 6.39
N LYS A 46 -8.70 -11.94 7.61
CA LYS A 46 -9.66 -12.64 8.47
C LYS A 46 -10.89 -11.80 8.76
N GLN A 47 -10.72 -10.55 9.20
CA GLN A 47 -11.83 -9.65 9.51
C GLN A 47 -12.73 -9.38 8.29
N LEU A 48 -12.16 -9.20 7.10
CA LEU A 48 -12.92 -8.99 5.87
C LEU A 48 -13.72 -10.24 5.48
N LEU A 49 -13.14 -11.44 5.65
CA LEU A 49 -13.83 -12.71 5.41
C LEU A 49 -15.00 -12.93 6.39
N GLU A 50 -14.84 -12.57 7.67
CA GLU A 50 -15.90 -12.61 8.67
C GLU A 50 -17.07 -11.67 8.29
N ARG A 51 -16.79 -10.58 7.57
CA ARG A 51 -17.78 -9.68 6.98
C ARG A 51 -18.38 -10.19 5.65
N GLN A 52 -18.00 -11.40 5.24
CA GLN A 52 -18.45 -12.03 3.98
C GLN A 52 -17.99 -11.27 2.73
N LEU A 53 -16.79 -10.73 2.74
CA LEU A 53 -16.17 -10.11 1.57
C LEU A 53 -15.18 -11.06 0.91
N THR A 54 -15.18 -11.12 -0.42
CA THR A 54 -14.09 -11.75 -1.17
C THR A 54 -12.86 -10.86 -1.07
N VAL A 55 -11.71 -11.45 -0.74
CA VAL A 55 -10.46 -10.70 -0.54
C VAL A 55 -9.43 -11.12 -1.57
N VAL A 56 -8.88 -10.16 -2.28
CA VAL A 56 -7.72 -10.33 -3.17
C VAL A 56 -6.54 -9.59 -2.54
N CYS A 57 -5.42 -10.27 -2.41
CA CYS A 57 -4.15 -9.67 -2.02
C CYS A 57 -3.05 -10.19 -2.93
N PHE A 58 -2.08 -9.38 -3.28
CA PHE A 58 -0.98 -9.76 -4.17
C PHE A 58 0.33 -9.13 -3.68
N ASP A 59 1.43 -9.79 -3.99
CA ASP A 59 2.75 -9.26 -3.67
C ASP A 59 3.19 -8.28 -4.75
N LEU A 60 3.60 -7.08 -4.36
CA LEU A 60 4.13 -6.07 -5.27
C LEU A 60 5.41 -6.55 -5.97
N ILE A 61 5.73 -5.98 -7.12
CA ILE A 61 7.01 -6.22 -7.83
C ILE A 61 8.18 -6.10 -6.85
N GLY A 62 9.06 -7.10 -6.84
CA GLY A 62 10.21 -7.14 -5.96
C GLY A 62 9.91 -7.43 -4.48
N HIS A 63 8.68 -7.85 -4.15
CA HIS A 63 8.26 -8.19 -2.78
C HIS A 63 7.69 -9.61 -2.71
N GLY A 64 7.76 -10.22 -1.53
CA GLY A 64 7.17 -11.52 -1.24
C GLY A 64 7.57 -12.59 -2.26
N LEU A 65 6.57 -13.20 -2.90
CA LEU A 65 6.73 -14.26 -3.92
C LEU A 65 6.60 -13.75 -5.36
N SER A 66 6.42 -12.44 -5.56
CA SER A 66 6.46 -11.82 -6.89
C SER A 66 7.89 -11.65 -7.38
N SER A 67 8.07 -11.70 -8.71
CA SER A 67 9.38 -11.49 -9.32
C SER A 67 9.78 -10.01 -9.33
N GLY A 68 11.02 -9.73 -9.68
CA GLY A 68 11.61 -8.39 -9.78
C GLY A 68 12.84 -8.23 -8.92
N GLU A 69 13.56 -7.15 -9.12
CA GLU A 69 14.68 -6.75 -8.24
C GLU A 69 14.14 -6.48 -6.84
N PRO A 70 14.72 -7.04 -5.76
CA PRO A 70 14.20 -6.90 -4.42
C PRO A 70 13.95 -5.45 -4.00
N ALA A 71 12.70 -5.16 -3.64
CA ALA A 71 12.21 -3.86 -3.19
C ALA A 71 12.51 -2.69 -4.15
N SER A 72 12.60 -2.95 -5.47
CA SER A 72 12.99 -1.98 -6.49
C SER A 72 11.94 -1.84 -7.57
N ILE A 73 11.74 -0.61 -8.02
CA ILE A 73 10.99 -0.21 -9.23
C ILE A 73 11.63 1.02 -9.82
N ASP A 74 11.36 1.29 -11.08
CA ASP A 74 11.79 2.51 -11.75
C ASP A 74 10.73 3.62 -11.72
N SER A 75 9.45 3.26 -11.65
CA SER A 75 8.31 4.18 -11.57
C SER A 75 7.14 3.54 -10.82
N PHE A 76 6.31 4.35 -10.15
CA PHE A 76 5.04 3.90 -9.55
C PHE A 76 4.04 3.42 -10.61
N ASP A 77 4.21 3.79 -11.88
CA ASP A 77 3.42 3.25 -12.99
C ASP A 77 3.50 1.72 -13.08
N GLN A 78 4.67 1.13 -12.79
CA GLN A 78 4.84 -0.32 -12.77
C GLN A 78 3.94 -1.01 -11.72
N TYR A 79 3.74 -0.37 -10.57
CA TYR A 79 2.81 -0.87 -9.56
C TYR A 79 1.35 -0.71 -9.99
N VAL A 80 1.00 0.41 -10.66
CA VAL A 80 -0.35 0.63 -11.21
C VAL A 80 -0.67 -0.37 -12.31
N GLU A 81 0.26 -0.64 -13.21
CA GLU A 81 0.12 -1.67 -14.25
C GLU A 81 -0.09 -3.06 -13.64
N GLN A 82 0.67 -3.39 -12.56
CA GLN A 82 0.51 -4.62 -11.82
C GLN A 82 -0.86 -4.73 -11.15
N LEU A 83 -1.32 -3.66 -10.49
CA LEU A 83 -2.66 -3.60 -9.89
C LEU A 83 -3.75 -3.81 -10.95
N ASN A 84 -3.64 -3.15 -12.11
CA ASN A 84 -4.59 -3.30 -13.20
C ASN A 84 -4.63 -4.74 -13.73
N LEU A 85 -3.48 -5.40 -13.86
CA LEU A 85 -3.40 -6.82 -14.23
C LEU A 85 -4.12 -7.72 -13.22
N VAL A 86 -3.95 -7.47 -11.93
CA VAL A 86 -4.63 -8.22 -10.86
C VAL A 86 -6.13 -7.99 -10.91
N LEU A 87 -6.59 -6.75 -11.09
CA LEU A 87 -8.00 -6.39 -11.19
C LEU A 87 -8.67 -7.06 -12.41
N GLU A 88 -7.99 -7.11 -13.54
CA GLU A 88 -8.47 -7.78 -14.75
C GLU A 88 -8.57 -9.29 -14.55
N ALA A 89 -7.51 -9.92 -14.04
CA ALA A 89 -7.46 -11.36 -13.85
C ALA A 89 -8.42 -11.89 -12.78
N SER A 90 -8.80 -11.07 -11.82
CA SER A 90 -9.72 -11.45 -10.73
C SER A 90 -11.17 -11.00 -10.94
N ALA A 91 -11.48 -10.30 -12.03
CA ALA A 91 -12.78 -9.66 -12.26
C ALA A 91 -13.97 -10.62 -12.10
N ASP A 92 -13.91 -11.79 -12.75
CA ASP A 92 -14.99 -12.79 -12.71
C ASP A 92 -15.14 -13.49 -11.34
N LEU A 93 -14.13 -13.37 -10.47
CA LEU A 93 -14.11 -13.97 -9.14
C LEU A 93 -14.55 -13.00 -8.04
N CYS A 94 -14.56 -11.71 -8.35
CA CYS A 94 -14.81 -10.61 -7.42
C CYS A 94 -16.19 -10.00 -7.63
N PRO A 95 -17.22 -10.42 -6.86
CA PRO A 95 -18.53 -9.80 -6.95
C PRO A 95 -18.49 -8.33 -6.52
N ALA A 96 -19.32 -7.51 -7.17
CA ALA A 96 -19.54 -6.11 -6.80
C ALA A 96 -20.32 -6.00 -5.46
N PRO A 97 -20.13 -4.91 -4.70
CA PRO A 97 -19.21 -3.80 -4.96
C PRO A 97 -17.75 -4.16 -4.71
N LEU A 98 -16.81 -3.49 -5.43
CA LEU A 98 -15.38 -3.65 -5.25
C LEU A 98 -14.79 -2.47 -4.47
N HIS A 99 -14.04 -2.77 -3.43
CA HIS A 99 -13.36 -1.79 -2.57
C HIS A 99 -11.84 -1.97 -2.63
N GLY A 100 -11.10 -0.87 -2.44
CA GLY A 100 -9.65 -0.90 -2.31
C GLY A 100 -9.22 -0.60 -0.87
N ILE A 101 -8.25 -1.36 -0.35
CA ILE A 101 -7.53 -1.04 0.90
C ILE A 101 -6.05 -0.98 0.59
N GLY A 102 -5.39 0.14 0.93
CA GLY A 102 -3.97 0.34 0.69
C GLY A 102 -3.22 0.84 1.91
N GLN A 103 -2.21 0.09 2.35
CA GLN A 103 -1.30 0.50 3.43
C GLN A 103 -0.12 1.28 2.85
N SER A 104 0.14 2.49 3.35
CA SER A 104 1.35 3.27 3.01
C SER A 104 1.54 3.42 1.49
N THR A 105 2.57 2.79 0.90
CA THR A 105 2.79 2.72 -0.55
C THR A 105 1.61 2.12 -1.30
N GLY A 106 0.91 1.13 -0.72
CA GLY A 106 -0.32 0.59 -1.30
C GLY A 106 -1.41 1.65 -1.44
N GLY A 107 -1.51 2.56 -0.47
CA GLY A 107 -2.39 3.74 -0.57
C GLY A 107 -1.99 4.68 -1.70
N ALA A 108 -0.68 4.93 -1.89
CA ALA A 108 -0.18 5.73 -3.00
C ALA A 108 -0.50 5.10 -4.37
N ILE A 109 -0.37 3.76 -4.48
CA ILE A 109 -0.70 3.02 -5.71
C ILE A 109 -2.18 3.15 -6.06
N LEU A 110 -3.07 3.00 -5.07
CA LEU A 110 -4.51 3.16 -5.28
C LEU A 110 -4.89 4.59 -5.67
N LEU A 111 -4.26 5.60 -5.05
CA LEU A 111 -4.45 7.00 -5.42
C LEU A 111 -3.97 7.29 -6.84
N LYS A 112 -2.77 6.82 -7.20
CA LYS A 112 -2.25 7.00 -8.55
C LYS A 112 -3.16 6.33 -9.58
N GLN A 113 -3.58 5.10 -9.35
CA GLN A 113 -4.50 4.38 -10.21
C GLN A 113 -5.84 5.12 -10.39
N LEU A 114 -6.37 5.71 -9.30
CA LEU A 114 -7.59 6.51 -9.35
C LEU A 114 -7.42 7.76 -10.23
N PHE A 115 -6.32 8.50 -10.08
CA PHE A 115 -6.05 9.69 -10.87
C PHE A 115 -5.74 9.39 -12.34
N ASP A 116 -4.98 8.32 -12.62
CA ASP A 116 -4.62 7.93 -13.97
C ASP A 116 -5.82 7.40 -14.79
N GLN A 117 -6.89 6.97 -14.13
CA GLN A 117 -8.13 6.49 -14.76
C GLN A 117 -9.23 7.56 -14.85
N ASP A 118 -8.99 8.79 -14.43
CA ASP A 118 -9.97 9.87 -14.44
C ASP A 118 -10.18 10.45 -15.86
N ASP A 119 -10.41 9.53 -16.82
CA ASP A 119 -10.75 9.82 -18.21
C ASP A 119 -12.28 9.77 -18.47
N GLY A 120 -13.10 9.87 -17.39
CA GLY A 120 -14.56 9.82 -17.46
C GLY A 120 -15.14 8.41 -17.51
N ARG A 121 -14.34 7.37 -17.26
CA ARG A 121 -14.83 5.99 -17.14
C ARG A 121 -15.33 5.71 -15.72
N ASP A 122 -16.22 4.75 -15.61
CA ASP A 122 -16.67 4.24 -14.29
C ASP A 122 -15.45 3.70 -13.51
N HIS A 123 -15.22 4.25 -12.34
CA HIS A 123 -14.19 3.76 -11.43
C HIS A 123 -14.46 2.31 -11.07
N ARG A 124 -13.43 1.46 -11.12
CA ARG A 124 -13.55 0.04 -10.71
C ARG A 124 -13.88 -0.09 -9.22
N PHE A 125 -13.36 0.83 -8.41
CA PHE A 125 -13.61 0.85 -6.97
C PHE A 125 -14.80 1.78 -6.64
N VAL A 126 -15.66 1.34 -5.73
CA VAL A 126 -16.72 2.18 -5.14
C VAL A 126 -16.24 2.96 -3.92
N SER A 127 -15.16 2.51 -3.27
CA SER A 127 -14.48 3.26 -2.21
C SER A 127 -13.01 2.83 -2.09
N LEU A 128 -12.19 3.74 -1.61
CA LEU A 128 -10.80 3.48 -1.21
C LEU A 128 -10.62 3.77 0.27
N ASN A 129 -9.99 2.84 0.99
CA ASN A 129 -9.62 2.96 2.38
C ASN A 129 -8.09 2.94 2.50
N LEU A 130 -7.53 4.06 2.89
CA LEU A 130 -6.09 4.31 2.87
C LEU A 130 -5.55 4.30 4.29
N LEU A 131 -4.68 3.35 4.58
CA LEU A 131 -4.07 3.16 5.89
C LEU A 131 -2.68 3.81 5.90
N ALA A 132 -2.52 4.90 6.66
CA ALA A 132 -1.29 5.68 6.74
C ALA A 132 -0.65 5.95 5.35
N PRO A 133 -1.39 6.54 4.39
CA PRO A 133 -1.00 6.59 2.98
C PRO A 133 0.29 7.39 2.76
N LEU A 134 1.12 6.90 1.84
CA LEU A 134 2.33 7.58 1.42
C LEU A 134 2.00 8.69 0.42
N VAL A 135 2.04 9.94 0.88
CA VAL A 135 2.13 11.14 0.03
C VAL A 135 3.57 11.65 0.07
N GLN A 136 4.11 11.83 1.28
CA GLN A 136 5.49 12.26 1.52
C GLN A 136 6.05 11.54 2.75
N PRO A 137 7.30 11.01 2.71
CA PRO A 137 7.95 10.47 3.90
C PRO A 137 8.35 11.58 4.88
N ARG A 138 8.48 11.21 6.16
CA ARG A 138 8.96 12.14 7.20
C ARG A 138 10.37 12.63 6.87
N LYS A 139 10.66 13.90 7.15
CA LYS A 139 11.94 14.56 6.86
C LYS A 139 12.32 14.66 5.38
N TRP A 140 11.37 14.44 4.46
CA TRP A 140 11.62 14.42 3.02
C TRP A 140 12.40 15.63 2.50
N LYS A 141 12.12 16.82 3.00
CA LYS A 141 12.80 18.05 2.56
C LYS A 141 14.31 18.00 2.76
N ILE A 142 14.79 17.35 3.83
CA ILE A 142 16.21 17.19 4.17
C ILE A 142 16.79 15.98 3.43
N ASP A 143 16.10 14.84 3.52
CA ASP A 143 16.58 13.56 2.97
C ASP A 143 16.69 13.60 1.43
N ARG A 144 15.80 14.34 0.75
CA ARG A 144 15.85 14.56 -0.69
C ARG A 144 17.16 15.18 -1.18
N TRP A 145 17.69 16.18 -0.45
CA TRP A 145 18.96 16.82 -0.79
C TRP A 145 20.12 15.86 -0.64
N LEU A 146 20.19 15.16 0.48
CA LEU A 146 21.24 14.18 0.75
C LEU A 146 21.17 13.04 -0.27
N PHE A 147 19.99 12.56 -0.60
CA PHE A 147 19.79 11.53 -1.61
C PHE A 147 20.31 11.96 -2.99
N LYS A 148 19.95 13.17 -3.47
CA LYS A 148 20.43 13.69 -4.76
C LYS A 148 21.97 13.72 -4.86
N LEU A 149 22.64 14.06 -3.75
CA LEU A 149 24.10 14.12 -3.70
C LEU A 149 24.76 12.73 -3.67
N THR A 150 24.13 11.76 -3.00
CA THR A 150 24.72 10.44 -2.76
C THR A 150 24.33 9.38 -3.79
N ARG A 151 23.17 9.53 -4.47
CA ARG A 151 22.61 8.57 -5.44
C ARG A 151 23.61 8.08 -6.49
N PRO A 152 24.44 8.94 -7.15
CA PRO A 152 25.37 8.46 -8.18
C PRO A 152 26.40 7.46 -7.67
N PHE A 153 26.69 7.49 -6.36
CA PHE A 153 27.72 6.68 -5.73
C PHE A 153 27.19 5.54 -4.86
N ARG A 154 25.87 5.51 -4.61
CA ARG A 154 25.22 4.55 -3.71
C ARG A 154 23.94 4.00 -4.33
N PRO A 155 24.00 2.93 -5.13
CA PRO A 155 22.84 2.32 -5.74
C PRO A 155 21.89 1.67 -4.71
N THR A 156 22.41 1.35 -3.52
CA THR A 156 21.62 0.80 -2.40
C THR A 156 22.04 1.42 -1.06
N MET A 157 21.11 1.50 -0.12
CA MET A 157 21.33 1.93 1.26
C MET A 157 20.97 0.81 2.23
N ASN A 158 21.58 0.78 3.42
CA ASN A 158 21.17 -0.16 4.46
C ASN A 158 19.79 0.26 5.00
N ARG A 159 18.90 -0.72 5.16
CA ARG A 159 17.60 -0.51 5.78
C ARG A 159 17.78 -0.27 7.28
N VAL A 160 17.12 0.75 7.80
CA VAL A 160 16.96 0.98 9.23
C VAL A 160 15.58 0.46 9.64
N PHE A 161 15.53 -0.58 10.47
CA PHE A 161 14.28 -1.07 11.05
C PHE A 161 13.77 -0.06 12.08
N ARG A 162 12.56 0.44 11.87
CA ARG A 162 11.89 1.38 12.76
C ARG A 162 10.82 0.67 13.58
N GLU A 163 10.56 1.14 14.77
CA GLU A 163 9.41 0.74 15.56
C GLU A 163 8.18 1.48 15.01
N ASN A 164 7.48 0.84 14.08
CA ASN A 164 6.36 1.40 13.34
C ASN A 164 5.00 0.80 13.73
N SER A 165 4.97 0.05 14.84
CA SER A 165 3.80 -0.57 15.46
C SER A 165 4.02 -0.67 16.97
N GLN A 166 2.94 -0.77 17.75
CA GLN A 166 2.99 -1.08 19.20
C GLN A 166 3.05 -2.60 19.45
N ASP A 167 2.81 -3.43 18.44
CA ASP A 167 2.91 -4.89 18.52
C ASP A 167 4.39 -5.33 18.48
N LYS A 168 4.95 -5.63 19.66
CA LYS A 168 6.35 -6.04 19.78
C LYS A 168 6.65 -7.41 19.17
N GLU A 169 5.67 -8.31 19.13
CA GLU A 169 5.83 -9.63 18.51
C GLU A 169 5.92 -9.48 17.00
N PHE A 170 5.07 -8.65 16.40
CA PHE A 170 5.15 -8.29 14.99
C PHE A 170 6.49 -7.64 14.65
N LEU A 171 6.95 -6.65 15.42
CA LEU A 171 8.24 -6.00 15.20
C LEU A 171 9.41 -6.98 15.29
N HIS A 172 9.37 -7.91 16.24
CA HIS A 172 10.38 -8.97 16.38
C HIS A 172 10.38 -9.92 15.18
N PHE A 173 9.18 -10.37 14.77
CA PHE A 173 9.01 -11.24 13.60
C PHE A 173 9.59 -10.60 12.34
N VAL A 174 9.17 -9.38 11.99
CA VAL A 174 9.63 -8.67 10.79
C VAL A 174 11.15 -8.44 10.81
N ARG A 175 11.72 -8.17 11.98
CA ARG A 175 13.15 -7.89 12.09
C ARG A 175 14.04 -9.12 11.99
N HIS A 176 13.57 -10.28 12.52
CA HIS A 176 14.44 -11.42 12.79
C HIS A 176 14.00 -12.74 12.15
N MET A 177 12.73 -12.89 11.78
CA MET A 177 12.16 -14.16 11.37
C MET A 177 11.54 -14.16 9.97
N ASP A 178 11.14 -12.99 9.45
CA ASP A 178 10.50 -12.89 8.15
C ASP A 178 11.54 -13.01 7.03
N PRO A 179 11.50 -14.09 6.21
CA PRO A 179 12.48 -14.32 5.16
C PRO A 179 12.34 -13.39 3.96
N PHE A 180 11.23 -12.65 3.84
CA PHE A 180 10.95 -11.75 2.73
C PHE A 180 11.37 -10.31 3.01
N GLN A 181 11.95 -10.02 4.18
CA GLN A 181 12.38 -8.67 4.53
C GLN A 181 13.71 -8.31 3.88
N PRO A 182 13.76 -7.35 2.94
CA PRO A 182 15.01 -6.89 2.37
C PRO A 182 15.82 -6.10 3.42
N HIS A 183 17.14 -6.31 3.41
CA HIS A 183 18.07 -5.58 4.28
C HIS A 183 18.61 -4.30 3.63
N ARG A 184 18.33 -4.09 2.35
CA ARG A 184 18.81 -2.95 1.57
C ARG A 184 17.66 -2.25 0.88
N LEU A 185 17.79 -0.94 0.76
CA LEU A 185 16.85 -0.06 0.05
C LEU A 185 17.49 0.37 -1.27
N PRO A 186 16.92 -0.02 -2.44
CA PRO A 186 17.40 0.44 -3.73
C PRO A 186 17.19 1.94 -3.94
N ALA A 187 18.19 2.62 -4.51
CA ALA A 187 18.08 4.02 -4.87
C ALA A 187 17.05 4.27 -6.00
N ALA A 188 16.79 3.26 -6.84
CA ALA A 188 15.74 3.30 -7.86
C ALA A 188 14.38 3.54 -7.21
N TRP A 189 14.00 2.73 -6.21
CA TRP A 189 12.73 2.92 -5.51
C TRP A 189 12.61 4.31 -4.87
N VAL A 190 13.68 4.81 -4.21
CA VAL A 190 13.66 6.16 -3.61
C VAL A 190 13.48 7.24 -4.69
N SER A 191 14.00 7.01 -5.90
CA SER A 191 13.79 7.92 -7.03
C SER A 191 12.35 7.91 -7.53
N ALA A 192 11.79 6.71 -7.73
CA ALA A 192 10.38 6.55 -8.11
C ALA A 192 9.44 7.17 -7.06
N MET A 193 9.72 6.98 -5.77
CA MET A 193 8.99 7.63 -4.69
C MET A 193 9.13 9.16 -4.73
N ALA A 194 10.32 9.68 -5.08
CA ALA A 194 10.54 11.12 -5.22
C ALA A 194 9.72 11.74 -6.37
N GLU A 195 9.54 11.00 -7.46
CA GLU A 195 8.68 11.38 -8.58
C GLU A 195 7.21 11.38 -8.16
N TRP A 196 6.76 10.34 -7.47
CA TRP A 196 5.42 10.27 -6.89
C TRP A 196 5.09 11.46 -5.97
N VAL A 197 6.01 11.85 -5.07
CA VAL A 197 5.82 13.01 -4.17
C VAL A 197 5.59 14.30 -4.95
N VAL A 198 6.19 14.46 -6.12
CA VAL A 198 5.95 15.62 -7.00
C VAL A 198 4.62 15.49 -7.73
N GLU A 199 4.36 14.31 -8.28
CA GLU A 199 3.19 13.99 -9.08
C GLU A 199 1.88 14.18 -8.31
N ILE A 200 1.79 13.64 -7.09
CA ILE A 200 0.58 13.76 -6.24
C ILE A 200 0.20 15.24 -5.99
N GLY A 201 1.20 16.12 -5.90
CA GLY A 201 0.98 17.56 -5.74
C GLY A 201 0.33 18.22 -6.97
N GLN A 202 0.51 17.66 -8.14
CA GLN A 202 0.05 18.21 -9.42
C GLN A 202 -1.36 17.76 -9.81
N TYR A 203 -1.87 16.65 -9.25
CA TYR A 203 -3.21 16.17 -9.54
C TYR A 203 -4.29 17.22 -9.16
N PRO A 204 -5.37 17.32 -9.92
CA PRO A 204 -6.50 18.18 -9.60
C PRO A 204 -7.28 17.68 -8.38
N GLU A 205 -8.26 18.44 -7.95
CA GLU A 205 -9.28 17.97 -7.00
C GLU A 205 -10.10 16.84 -7.63
N ASN A 206 -10.43 15.82 -6.84
CA ASN A 206 -11.19 14.66 -7.27
C ASN A 206 -12.39 14.45 -6.31
N PRO A 207 -13.63 14.38 -6.79
CA PRO A 207 -14.81 14.21 -5.97
C PRO A 207 -14.99 12.80 -5.38
N PHE A 208 -14.15 11.84 -5.79
CA PHE A 208 -14.23 10.46 -5.31
C PHE A 208 -14.08 10.39 -3.78
N ALA A 209 -14.96 9.63 -3.13
CA ALA A 209 -14.93 9.48 -1.68
C ALA A 209 -13.87 8.49 -1.25
N ILE A 210 -12.85 8.97 -0.55
CA ILE A 210 -11.83 8.15 0.10
C ILE A 210 -11.96 8.21 1.62
N ASN A 211 -11.52 7.16 2.30
CA ASN A 211 -11.34 7.15 3.74
C ASN A 211 -9.85 7.04 4.07
N VAL A 212 -9.37 7.86 4.98
CA VAL A 212 -7.99 7.82 5.49
C VAL A 212 -8.03 7.45 6.96
N ILE A 213 -7.29 6.41 7.31
CA ILE A 213 -7.07 5.96 8.69
C ILE A 213 -5.59 6.18 8.99
N GLN A 214 -5.30 6.92 10.07
CA GLN A 214 -3.95 7.38 10.37
C GLN A 214 -3.62 7.26 11.85
N GLY A 215 -2.46 6.67 12.17
CA GLY A 215 -1.92 6.68 13.52
C GLY A 215 -1.24 8.01 13.86
N ASP A 216 -1.50 8.56 15.05
CA ASP A 216 -0.92 9.85 15.47
C ASP A 216 0.56 9.74 15.90
N GLN A 217 1.06 8.50 16.15
CA GLN A 217 2.47 8.24 16.47
C GLN A 217 3.28 7.76 15.22
N ASP A 218 2.73 7.97 14.04
CA ASP A 218 3.43 7.62 12.79
C ASP A 218 4.74 8.41 12.65
N SER A 219 5.85 7.68 12.66
CA SER A 219 7.20 8.23 12.49
C SER A 219 7.81 7.97 11.11
N THR A 220 7.05 7.32 10.21
CA THR A 220 7.51 6.91 8.88
C THR A 220 7.16 7.93 7.82
N VAL A 221 5.90 8.35 7.76
CA VAL A 221 5.43 9.38 6.84
C VAL A 221 5.22 10.72 7.54
N ASP A 222 5.18 11.80 6.80
CA ASP A 222 4.80 13.13 7.29
C ASP A 222 3.26 13.22 7.29
N TRP A 223 2.64 12.49 8.24
CA TRP A 223 1.21 12.23 8.21
C TRP A 223 0.35 13.51 8.24
N GLN A 224 0.76 14.55 8.99
CA GLN A 224 0.03 15.82 9.04
C GLN A 224 0.07 16.53 7.68
N HIS A 225 1.24 16.57 7.04
CA HIS A 225 1.36 17.08 5.68
C HIS A 225 0.54 16.24 4.70
N ASN A 226 0.62 14.91 4.79
CA ASN A 226 -0.07 13.98 3.91
C ASN A 226 -1.60 14.15 3.98
N ILE A 227 -2.15 14.27 5.18
CA ILE A 227 -3.58 14.56 5.39
C ILE A 227 -3.96 15.88 4.74
N ASN A 228 -3.20 16.96 4.96
CA ASN A 228 -3.49 18.26 4.37
C ASN A 228 -3.51 18.22 2.83
N VAL A 229 -2.54 17.52 2.23
CA VAL A 229 -2.51 17.33 0.77
C VAL A 229 -3.74 16.55 0.31
N LEU A 230 -4.07 15.44 0.97
CA LEU A 230 -5.23 14.61 0.59
C LEU A 230 -6.55 15.37 0.78
N GLN A 231 -6.72 16.13 1.85
CA GLN A 231 -7.90 16.98 2.05
C GLN A 231 -8.08 18.02 0.95
N SER A 232 -6.97 18.58 0.45
CA SER A 232 -7.03 19.54 -0.67
C SER A 232 -7.37 18.89 -2.01
N LYS A 233 -7.18 17.57 -2.15
CA LYS A 233 -7.47 16.81 -3.37
C LYS A 233 -8.84 16.13 -3.33
N PHE A 234 -9.28 15.73 -2.14
CA PHE A 234 -10.50 14.95 -1.92
C PHE A 234 -11.41 15.66 -0.92
N PRO A 235 -12.30 16.56 -1.36
CA PRO A 235 -13.16 17.33 -0.47
C PRO A 235 -14.13 16.45 0.35
N ASN A 236 -14.43 15.25 -0.15
CA ASN A 236 -15.31 14.27 0.50
C ASN A 236 -14.52 13.21 1.31
N MET A 237 -13.26 13.49 1.68
CA MET A 237 -12.44 12.56 2.43
C MET A 237 -12.95 12.35 3.85
N GLY A 238 -13.23 11.09 4.21
CA GLY A 238 -13.36 10.67 5.60
C GLY A 238 -11.97 10.56 6.26
N LEU A 239 -11.83 11.04 7.50
CA LEU A 239 -10.58 10.94 8.25
C LEU A 239 -10.83 10.32 9.63
N HIS A 240 -10.07 9.26 9.95
CA HIS A 240 -10.06 8.64 11.26
C HIS A 240 -8.62 8.60 11.81
N ILE A 241 -8.41 9.26 12.96
CA ILE A 241 -7.12 9.27 13.65
C ILE A 241 -7.17 8.28 14.80
N ILE A 242 -6.26 7.30 14.78
CA ILE A 242 -6.10 6.31 15.85
C ILE A 242 -5.01 6.81 16.80
N GLN A 243 -5.44 7.08 18.01
CA GLN A 243 -4.54 7.55 19.08
C GLN A 243 -3.52 6.47 19.44
N GLN A 244 -2.26 6.87 19.62
CA GLN A 244 -1.14 6.00 19.98
C GLN A 244 -0.74 4.96 18.93
N ALA A 245 -1.41 4.88 17.78
CA ALA A 245 -1.02 3.97 16.70
C ALA A 245 0.18 4.50 15.92
N GLY A 246 1.05 3.58 15.50
CA GLY A 246 2.19 3.86 14.63
C GLY A 246 1.82 3.88 13.15
N HIS A 247 2.78 3.50 12.30
CA HIS A 247 2.60 3.51 10.86
C HIS A 247 1.94 2.25 10.31
N HIS A 248 2.28 1.08 10.88
CA HIS A 248 1.86 -0.22 10.34
C HIS A 248 0.53 -0.66 10.94
N LEU A 249 -0.57 0.00 10.52
CA LEU A 249 -1.88 -0.12 11.14
C LEU A 249 -2.42 -1.55 11.13
N VAL A 250 -2.27 -2.29 10.04
CA VAL A 250 -2.79 -3.67 9.92
C VAL A 250 -2.17 -4.65 10.92
N ASN A 251 -1.02 -4.31 11.51
CA ASN A 251 -0.32 -5.10 12.52
C ASN A 251 -0.01 -4.27 13.76
N GLU A 252 -0.91 -3.39 14.16
CA GLU A 252 -0.86 -2.75 15.47
C GLU A 252 -1.24 -3.71 16.60
N ALA A 253 -1.00 -3.31 17.85
CA ALA A 253 -1.49 -4.03 19.01
C ALA A 253 -3.00 -4.26 18.93
N SER A 254 -3.48 -5.40 19.45
CA SER A 254 -4.85 -5.88 19.22
C SER A 254 -5.94 -4.84 19.50
N GLY A 255 -5.82 -4.08 20.60
CA GLY A 255 -6.80 -3.03 20.94
C GLY A 255 -6.87 -1.92 19.92
N LEU A 256 -5.74 -1.53 19.30
CA LEU A 256 -5.70 -0.51 18.26
C LEU A 256 -6.22 -1.04 16.91
N ARG A 257 -5.97 -2.33 16.62
CA ARG A 257 -6.48 -2.96 15.38
C ARG A 257 -8.00 -3.08 15.32
N GLU A 258 -8.67 -3.12 16.47
CA GLU A 258 -10.14 -3.19 16.53
C GLU A 258 -10.80 -1.87 16.09
N GLU A 259 -10.05 -0.77 16.08
CA GLU A 259 -10.51 0.54 15.60
C GLU A 259 -10.34 0.72 14.09
N ILE A 260 -9.60 -0.17 13.42
CA ILE A 260 -9.28 -0.14 11.98
C ILE A 260 -10.28 -0.99 11.20
#